data_90bb7521924773350fdb9207f8b644d8
#
_entry.id   90bb7521924773350fdb9207f8b644d8
#
_cell.length_a   1.000
_cell.length_b   1.000
_cell.length_c   1.000
_cell.angle_alpha   90.00
_cell.angle_beta   90.00
_cell.angle_gamma   90.00
#
_symmetry.space_group_name_H-M   'P 1'
#
loop_
_entity.id
_entity.type
_entity.pdbx_description
1 polymer ?
#
loop_
_entity_poly.entity_id
_entity_poly.type
_entity_poly.pdbx_seq_one_letter_code
_entity_poly.pdbx_strand_id
1 'polypeptide(L)'
;MKTLLEMITIEMKEAFKAAGYDEELARVTLSNRPDLCEYQCNGAMAGAKKYKKAPIMIANAVVEELADSKYFASAEAVNPGFINLKLAPEVVAEYLNEMAADENLGVEKEKNPKKVIIDYGGPNVAKPLHVGHLRSAIIGESIKRIIRFKGNDVTGDIHLRSEERRVGKEC
;
A
#
# COMPACT_ATOMS: atom_id res chain seq x y z
N MET A 1 -10.88 4.27 -5.86
CA MET A 1 -9.92 5.23 -6.45
C MET A 1 -8.58 4.53 -6.69
N LYS A 2 -7.90 4.77 -7.82
CA LYS A 2 -6.56 4.21 -8.03
C LYS A 2 -5.58 4.80 -7.03
N THR A 3 -4.65 4.01 -6.56
CA THR A 3 -3.55 4.51 -5.69
C THR A 3 -2.56 5.36 -6.49
N LEU A 4 -1.85 6.27 -5.84
CA LEU A 4 -0.78 7.05 -6.48
C LEU A 4 0.26 6.14 -7.16
N LEU A 5 0.62 5.03 -6.53
CA LEU A 5 1.55 4.06 -7.10
C LEU A 5 1.02 3.45 -8.40
N GLU A 6 -0.29 3.12 -8.46
CA GLU A 6 -0.90 2.61 -9.69
C GLU A 6 -0.92 3.67 -10.80
N MET A 7 -1.23 4.93 -10.48
CA MET A 7 -1.23 6.03 -11.43
C MET A 7 0.17 6.26 -12.02
N ILE A 8 1.18 6.33 -11.15
CA ILE A 8 2.59 6.47 -11.54
C ILE A 8 3.06 5.28 -12.38
N THR A 9 2.64 4.05 -12.00
CA THR A 9 3.01 2.85 -12.75
C THR A 9 2.43 2.86 -14.16
N ILE A 10 1.20 3.37 -14.34
CA ILE A 10 0.59 3.53 -15.67
C ILE A 10 1.40 4.52 -16.51
N GLU A 11 1.71 5.68 -15.96
CA GLU A 11 2.53 6.70 -16.63
C GLU A 11 3.90 6.16 -17.04
N MET A 12 4.56 5.42 -16.15
CA MET A 12 5.84 4.77 -16.43
C MET A 12 5.72 3.71 -17.53
N LYS A 13 4.63 2.95 -17.58
CA LYS A 13 4.36 1.99 -18.67
C LYS A 13 4.27 2.69 -20.00
N GLU A 14 3.55 3.78 -20.08
CA GLU A 14 3.44 4.60 -21.28
C GLU A 14 4.80 5.15 -21.72
N ALA A 15 5.62 5.66 -20.79
CA ALA A 15 6.96 6.14 -21.08
C ALA A 15 7.90 5.03 -21.59
N PHE A 16 7.88 3.83 -20.98
CA PHE A 16 8.66 2.70 -21.49
C PHE A 16 8.25 2.31 -22.91
N LYS A 17 6.95 2.30 -23.19
CA LYS A 17 6.40 2.00 -24.51
C LYS A 17 6.78 3.07 -25.54
N ALA A 18 6.69 4.35 -25.20
CA ALA A 18 7.09 5.47 -26.05
C ALA A 18 8.58 5.43 -26.38
N ALA A 19 9.43 5.09 -25.39
CA ALA A 19 10.87 4.88 -25.60
C ALA A 19 11.21 3.59 -26.38
N GLY A 20 10.21 2.80 -26.81
CA GLY A 20 10.40 1.58 -27.59
C GLY A 20 10.78 0.35 -26.76
N TYR A 21 10.46 0.34 -25.47
CA TYR A 21 10.71 -0.77 -24.56
C TYR A 21 9.41 -1.41 -24.08
N ASP A 22 9.54 -2.58 -23.49
CA ASP A 22 8.42 -3.36 -22.95
C ASP A 22 7.82 -2.68 -21.71
N GLU A 23 6.53 -2.44 -21.72
CA GLU A 23 5.80 -1.82 -20.60
C GLU A 23 5.84 -2.65 -19.31
N GLU A 24 6.04 -3.98 -19.39
CA GLU A 24 6.18 -4.84 -18.22
C GLU A 24 7.46 -4.59 -17.41
N LEU A 25 8.39 -3.83 -17.98
CA LEU A 25 9.59 -3.36 -17.26
C LEU A 25 9.30 -2.20 -16.30
N ALA A 26 8.18 -1.52 -16.43
CA ALA A 26 7.80 -0.37 -15.60
C ALA A 26 7.41 -0.79 -14.17
N ARG A 27 8.38 -1.26 -13.41
CA ARG A 27 8.21 -1.67 -12.01
C ARG A 27 8.57 -0.53 -11.08
N VAL A 28 7.57 0.20 -10.64
CA VAL A 28 7.73 1.30 -9.69
C VAL A 28 7.53 0.80 -8.27
N THR A 29 8.40 1.22 -7.37
CA THR A 29 8.34 0.93 -5.94
C THR A 29 8.60 2.19 -5.13
N LEU A 30 8.21 2.19 -3.87
CA LEU A 30 8.66 3.21 -2.93
C LEU A 30 10.18 3.17 -2.82
N SER A 31 10.80 4.35 -2.78
CA SER A 31 12.24 4.46 -2.62
C SER A 31 12.67 4.09 -1.21
N ASN A 32 13.80 3.38 -1.10
CA ASN A 32 14.47 3.15 0.19
C ASN A 32 15.24 4.38 0.69
N ARG A 33 15.35 5.42 -0.15
CA ARG A 33 16.04 6.68 0.11
C ARG A 33 15.09 7.86 -0.11
N PRO A 34 14.15 8.09 0.84
CA PRO A 34 13.16 9.16 0.73
C PRO A 34 13.76 10.56 0.69
N ASP A 35 15.03 10.69 1.11
CA ASP A 35 15.84 11.90 0.99
C ASP A 35 16.19 12.27 -0.47
N LEU A 36 16.22 11.27 -1.36
CA LEU A 36 16.54 11.46 -2.78
C LEU A 36 15.30 11.50 -3.67
N CYS A 37 14.35 10.61 -3.46
CA CYS A 37 13.12 10.49 -4.25
C CYS A 37 12.05 9.72 -3.48
N GLU A 38 10.78 9.94 -3.81
CA GLU A 38 9.67 9.20 -3.21
C GLU A 38 9.51 7.81 -3.84
N TYR A 39 9.67 7.74 -5.16
CA TYR A 39 9.51 6.50 -5.93
C TYR A 39 10.72 6.21 -6.78
N GLN A 40 10.92 4.93 -7.08
CA GLN A 40 12.02 4.47 -7.89
C GLN A 40 11.56 3.37 -8.84
N CYS A 41 12.02 3.42 -10.09
CA CYS A 41 11.85 2.35 -11.05
C CYS A 41 13.20 1.72 -11.39
N ASN A 42 13.28 0.39 -11.35
CA ASN A 42 14.49 -0.38 -11.65
C ASN A 42 14.36 -1.22 -12.94
N GLY A 43 13.33 -0.96 -13.73
CA GLY A 43 13.00 -1.72 -14.93
C GLY A 43 14.09 -1.69 -16.01
N ALA A 44 14.84 -0.60 -16.11
CA ALA A 44 15.92 -0.48 -17.09
C ALA A 44 17.02 -1.54 -16.88
N MET A 45 17.30 -1.93 -15.64
CA MET A 45 18.25 -3.01 -15.34
C MET A 45 17.77 -4.37 -15.84
N ALA A 46 16.48 -4.65 -15.69
CA ALA A 46 15.87 -5.88 -16.22
C ALA A 46 15.84 -5.87 -17.76
N GLY A 47 15.60 -4.71 -18.37
CA GLY A 47 15.59 -4.50 -19.82
C GLY A 47 16.98 -4.64 -20.47
N ALA A 48 18.05 -4.35 -19.75
CA ALA A 48 19.41 -4.35 -20.29
C ALA A 48 19.80 -5.66 -20.97
N LYS A 49 19.43 -6.79 -20.35
CA LYS A 49 19.68 -8.13 -20.91
C LYS A 49 18.86 -8.40 -22.19
N LYS A 50 17.60 -7.96 -22.19
CA LYS A 50 16.65 -8.17 -23.30
C LYS A 50 17.04 -7.35 -24.52
N TYR A 51 17.43 -6.11 -24.32
CA TYR A 51 17.72 -5.16 -25.42
C TYR A 51 19.20 -5.01 -25.72
N LYS A 52 20.09 -5.70 -24.98
CA LYS A 52 21.56 -5.65 -25.15
C LYS A 52 22.10 -4.21 -25.12
N LYS A 53 21.51 -3.37 -24.27
CA LYS A 53 21.90 -1.97 -24.06
C LYS A 53 22.32 -1.77 -22.61
N ALA A 54 23.16 -0.77 -22.36
CA ALA A 54 23.49 -0.40 -21.00
C ALA A 54 22.21 0.08 -20.26
N PRO A 55 21.98 -0.34 -19.00
CA PRO A 55 20.77 0.03 -18.27
C PRO A 55 20.53 1.54 -18.20
N ILE A 56 21.61 2.30 -18.01
CA ILE A 56 21.54 3.77 -17.95
C ILE A 56 21.05 4.39 -19.27
N MET A 57 21.34 3.80 -20.42
CA MET A 57 20.85 4.30 -21.71
C MET A 57 19.33 4.08 -21.83
N ILE A 58 18.83 2.95 -21.33
CA ILE A 58 17.38 2.68 -21.29
C ILE A 58 16.72 3.66 -20.32
N ALA A 59 17.31 3.88 -19.14
CA ALA A 59 16.77 4.79 -18.15
C ALA A 59 16.71 6.24 -18.69
N ASN A 60 17.76 6.73 -19.36
CA ASN A 60 17.76 8.05 -19.97
C ASN A 60 16.67 8.20 -21.04
N ALA A 61 16.52 7.22 -21.94
CA ALA A 61 15.48 7.28 -22.95
C ALA A 61 14.07 7.33 -22.36
N VAL A 62 13.82 6.59 -21.26
CA VAL A 62 12.53 6.63 -20.57
C VAL A 62 12.32 7.97 -19.84
N VAL A 63 13.37 8.54 -19.24
CA VAL A 63 13.30 9.85 -18.59
C VAL A 63 13.01 10.98 -19.58
N GLU A 64 13.53 10.90 -20.81
CA GLU A 64 13.22 11.86 -21.88
C GLU A 64 11.72 11.87 -22.21
N GLU A 65 11.06 10.69 -22.22
CA GLU A 65 9.61 10.58 -22.48
C GLU A 65 8.76 11.10 -21.28
N LEU A 66 9.37 11.24 -20.08
CA LEU A 66 8.70 11.77 -18.89
C LEU A 66 8.84 13.29 -18.74
N ALA A 67 9.58 13.95 -19.63
CA ALA A 67 9.88 15.39 -19.50
C ALA A 67 8.62 16.28 -19.42
N ASP A 68 7.56 15.91 -20.16
CA ASP A 68 6.28 16.62 -20.18
C ASP A 68 5.19 16.00 -19.28
N SER A 69 5.56 15.03 -18.44
CA SER A 69 4.61 14.40 -17.55
C SER A 69 4.21 15.33 -16.40
N LYS A 70 2.91 15.53 -16.22
CA LYS A 70 2.37 16.30 -15.09
C LYS A 70 2.57 15.65 -13.73
N TYR A 71 2.86 14.34 -13.71
CA TYR A 71 2.96 13.57 -12.46
C TYR A 71 4.26 13.85 -11.70
N PHE A 72 5.32 14.27 -12.39
CA PHE A 72 6.65 14.34 -11.80
C PHE A 72 7.18 15.78 -11.77
N ALA A 73 7.62 16.22 -10.60
CA ALA A 73 8.43 17.41 -10.46
C ALA A 73 9.87 17.17 -10.98
N SER A 74 10.37 15.95 -10.84
CA SER A 74 11.60 15.50 -11.48
C SER A 74 11.62 13.99 -11.69
N ALA A 75 12.25 13.59 -12.81
CA ALA A 75 12.58 12.21 -13.11
C ALA A 75 14.07 12.17 -13.50
N GLU A 76 14.85 11.35 -12.84
CA GLU A 76 16.31 11.31 -13.02
C GLU A 76 16.81 9.89 -13.20
N ALA A 77 17.61 9.66 -14.25
CA ALA A 77 18.28 8.39 -14.44
C ALA A 77 19.60 8.36 -13.65
N VAL A 78 19.74 7.38 -12.78
CA VAL A 78 20.89 7.20 -11.90
C VAL A 78 21.55 5.86 -12.14
N ASN A 79 22.92 5.85 -12.15
CA ASN A 79 23.66 4.61 -12.31
C ASN A 79 23.32 3.57 -11.23
N PRO A 80 23.24 2.27 -11.61
CA PRO A 80 23.52 1.69 -12.92
C PRO A 80 22.34 1.68 -13.89
N GLY A 81 21.16 2.23 -13.56
CA GLY A 81 19.94 2.24 -14.38
C GLY A 81 18.67 2.37 -13.56
N PHE A 82 18.75 3.02 -12.40
CA PHE A 82 17.58 3.43 -11.64
C PHE A 82 16.97 4.70 -12.23
N ILE A 83 15.66 4.81 -12.15
CA ILE A 83 14.95 6.05 -12.43
C ILE A 83 14.35 6.52 -11.10
N ASN A 84 14.85 7.62 -10.59
CA ASN A 84 14.35 8.28 -9.40
C ASN A 84 13.24 9.26 -9.77
N LEU A 85 12.12 9.19 -9.07
CA LEU A 85 10.91 9.96 -9.37
C LEU A 85 10.53 10.78 -8.15
N LYS A 86 10.33 12.09 -8.35
CA LYS A 86 9.69 12.99 -7.40
C LYS A 86 8.36 13.45 -7.93
N LEU A 87 7.33 13.35 -7.10
CA LEU A 87 5.98 13.75 -7.49
C LEU A 87 5.86 15.28 -7.58
N ALA A 88 5.03 15.71 -8.51
CA ALA A 88 4.60 17.10 -8.55
C ALA A 88 3.67 17.38 -7.36
N PRO A 89 3.92 18.42 -6.55
CA PRO A 89 3.08 18.75 -5.40
C PRO A 89 1.60 18.97 -5.77
N GLU A 90 1.35 19.48 -6.96
CA GLU A 90 0.02 19.73 -7.50
C GLU A 90 -0.78 18.42 -7.65
N VAL A 91 -0.13 17.38 -8.17
CA VAL A 91 -0.75 16.05 -8.33
C VAL A 91 -1.06 15.43 -6.98
N VAL A 92 -0.18 15.59 -6.01
CA VAL A 92 -0.42 15.12 -4.64
C VAL A 92 -1.58 15.87 -4.00
N ALA A 93 -1.67 17.19 -4.21
CA ALA A 93 -2.76 18.01 -3.69
C ALA A 93 -4.11 17.63 -4.33
N GLU A 94 -4.16 17.44 -5.66
CA GLU A 94 -5.36 16.96 -6.36
C GLU A 94 -5.80 15.61 -5.83
N TYR A 95 -4.87 14.66 -5.71
CA TYR A 95 -5.16 13.32 -5.18
C TYR A 95 -5.73 13.35 -3.75
N LEU A 96 -5.16 14.18 -2.88
CA LEU A 96 -5.65 14.35 -1.51
C LEU A 96 -7.03 15.00 -1.47
N ASN A 97 -7.31 15.98 -2.34
CA ASN A 97 -8.63 16.60 -2.45
C ASN A 97 -9.68 15.59 -2.94
N GLU A 98 -9.39 14.79 -3.95
CA GLU A 98 -10.28 13.71 -4.40
C GLU A 98 -10.54 12.70 -3.28
N MET A 99 -9.49 12.29 -2.57
CA MET A 99 -9.58 11.37 -1.45
C MET A 99 -10.42 11.93 -0.30
N ALA A 100 -10.28 13.23 0.00
CA ALA A 100 -11.03 13.89 1.07
C ALA A 100 -12.52 14.11 0.70
N ALA A 101 -12.83 14.22 -0.60
CA ALA A 101 -14.20 14.35 -1.09
C ALA A 101 -14.96 13.01 -1.15
N ASP A 102 -14.24 11.88 -1.12
CA ASP A 102 -14.85 10.55 -1.10
C ASP A 102 -15.19 10.12 0.33
N GLU A 103 -16.44 9.69 0.56
CA GLU A 103 -16.91 9.18 1.87
C GLU A 103 -16.07 8.00 2.38
N ASN A 104 -15.48 7.22 1.49
CA ASN A 104 -14.60 6.11 1.82
C ASN A 104 -13.10 6.48 1.79
N LEU A 105 -12.75 7.77 1.70
CA LEU A 105 -11.37 8.26 1.68
C LEU A 105 -10.49 7.55 0.64
N GLY A 106 -11.04 7.30 -0.55
CA GLY A 106 -10.36 6.63 -1.65
C GLY A 106 -10.25 5.10 -1.52
N VAL A 107 -10.72 4.52 -0.43
CA VAL A 107 -10.67 3.06 -0.22
C VAL A 107 -11.77 2.37 -1.02
N GLU A 108 -11.38 1.51 -1.95
CA GLU A 108 -12.33 0.70 -2.71
C GLU A 108 -12.99 -0.36 -1.83
N LYS A 109 -14.33 -0.41 -1.93
CA LYS A 109 -15.09 -1.50 -1.28
C LYS A 109 -14.84 -2.82 -2.00
N GLU A 110 -14.85 -3.90 -1.25
CA GLU A 110 -14.74 -5.26 -1.81
C GLU A 110 -15.86 -5.53 -2.82
N LYS A 111 -15.50 -5.98 -4.01
CA LYS A 111 -16.46 -6.32 -5.08
C LYS A 111 -17.34 -7.51 -4.69
N ASN A 112 -16.80 -8.43 -3.89
CA ASN A 112 -17.47 -9.60 -3.37
C ASN A 112 -17.42 -9.59 -1.84
N PRO A 113 -18.33 -8.88 -1.14
CA PRO A 113 -18.35 -8.80 0.31
C PRO A 113 -18.45 -10.18 0.95
N LYS A 114 -17.63 -10.39 1.97
CA LYS A 114 -17.62 -11.65 2.74
C LYS A 114 -18.32 -11.47 4.06
N LYS A 115 -18.91 -12.55 4.58
CA LYS A 115 -19.31 -12.63 5.99
C LYS A 115 -18.10 -13.04 6.81
N VAL A 116 -17.72 -12.20 7.76
CA VAL A 116 -16.53 -12.39 8.59
C VAL A 116 -16.94 -12.38 10.05
N ILE A 117 -16.51 -13.37 10.80
CA ILE A 117 -16.67 -13.41 12.26
C ILE A 117 -15.28 -13.21 12.85
N ILE A 118 -15.18 -12.31 13.82
CA ILE A 118 -13.94 -12.02 14.53
C ILE A 118 -14.18 -12.27 16.00
N ASP A 119 -13.55 -13.30 16.55
CA ASP A 119 -13.52 -13.56 18.00
C ASP A 119 -12.37 -12.78 18.63
N TYR A 120 -12.68 -11.89 19.58
CA TYR A 120 -11.69 -11.07 20.26
C TYR A 120 -12.14 -10.63 21.66
N GLY A 121 -11.19 -10.20 22.48
CA GLY A 121 -11.43 -9.80 23.85
C GLY A 121 -11.39 -11.01 24.81
N GLY A 122 -12.49 -11.57 25.12
CA GLY A 122 -12.61 -12.75 25.97
C GLY A 122 -12.19 -12.53 27.43
N PRO A 123 -12.71 -11.47 28.13
CA PRO A 123 -12.36 -11.22 29.51
C PRO A 123 -12.92 -12.31 30.43
N ASN A 124 -12.17 -12.60 31.49
CA ASN A 124 -12.67 -13.48 32.56
C ASN A 124 -13.59 -12.67 33.47
N VAL A 125 -14.86 -13.08 33.58
CA VAL A 125 -15.88 -12.38 34.41
C VAL A 125 -15.60 -12.47 35.90
N ALA A 126 -14.78 -13.43 36.34
CA ALA A 126 -14.43 -13.64 37.72
C ALA A 126 -13.17 -12.86 38.19
N LYS A 127 -12.51 -12.11 37.29
CA LYS A 127 -11.28 -11.38 37.60
C LYS A 127 -11.37 -9.92 37.13
N PRO A 128 -10.72 -8.98 37.81
CA PRO A 128 -10.62 -7.60 37.39
C PRO A 128 -9.96 -7.52 35.99
N LEU A 129 -10.45 -6.59 35.17
CA LEU A 129 -9.82 -6.31 33.87
C LEU A 129 -8.43 -5.68 34.09
N HIS A 130 -7.51 -6.03 33.22
CA HIS A 130 -6.17 -5.45 33.19
C HIS A 130 -5.76 -5.12 31.75
N VAL A 131 -4.63 -4.44 31.58
CA VAL A 131 -4.14 -3.95 30.27
C VAL A 131 -4.04 -5.04 29.21
N GLY A 132 -3.77 -6.29 29.56
CA GLY A 132 -3.74 -7.41 28.62
C GLY A 132 -5.08 -7.66 27.92
N HIS A 133 -6.20 -7.50 28.64
CA HIS A 133 -7.55 -7.60 28.07
C HIS A 133 -7.84 -6.44 27.12
N LEU A 134 -7.43 -5.24 27.49
CA LEU A 134 -7.61 -4.04 26.69
C LEU A 134 -6.91 -4.16 25.32
N ARG A 135 -5.68 -4.67 25.31
CA ARG A 135 -4.91 -4.87 24.06
C ARG A 135 -5.66 -5.76 23.07
N SER A 136 -6.13 -6.92 23.50
CA SER A 136 -6.88 -7.84 22.66
C SER A 136 -8.18 -7.23 22.12
N ALA A 137 -8.92 -6.54 23.00
CA ALA A 137 -10.16 -5.88 22.64
C ALA A 137 -9.96 -4.76 21.59
N ILE A 138 -8.96 -3.89 21.78
CA ILE A 138 -8.69 -2.79 20.84
C ILE A 138 -8.24 -3.32 19.48
N ILE A 139 -7.35 -4.31 19.46
CA ILE A 139 -6.86 -4.89 18.20
C ILE A 139 -8.04 -5.52 17.43
N GLY A 140 -8.84 -6.34 18.08
CA GLY A 140 -9.97 -7.00 17.44
C GLY A 140 -11.04 -6.03 16.95
N GLU A 141 -11.39 -5.02 17.74
CA GLU A 141 -12.34 -3.97 17.34
C GLU A 141 -11.79 -3.14 16.16
N SER A 142 -10.51 -2.83 16.15
CA SER A 142 -9.87 -2.10 15.04
C SER A 142 -9.92 -2.90 13.75
N ILE A 143 -9.57 -4.19 13.79
CA ILE A 143 -9.65 -5.09 12.64
C ILE A 143 -11.10 -5.20 12.13
N LYS A 144 -12.07 -5.37 13.05
CA LYS A 144 -13.49 -5.41 12.71
C LYS A 144 -13.93 -4.17 11.94
N ARG A 145 -13.55 -2.98 12.44
CA ARG A 145 -13.89 -1.70 11.80
C ARG A 145 -13.25 -1.56 10.42
N ILE A 146 -11.98 -1.93 10.26
CA ILE A 146 -11.27 -1.88 8.98
C ILE A 146 -11.94 -2.79 7.95
N ILE A 147 -12.23 -4.04 8.32
CA ILE A 147 -12.87 -5.01 7.41
C ILE A 147 -14.29 -4.55 7.02
N ARG A 148 -15.05 -3.98 7.97
CA ARG A 148 -16.39 -3.40 7.71
C ARG A 148 -16.30 -2.17 6.81
N PHE A 149 -15.31 -1.30 7.02
CA PHE A 149 -15.08 -0.12 6.19
C PHE A 149 -14.79 -0.50 4.73
N LYS A 150 -14.10 -1.61 4.51
CA LYS A 150 -13.90 -2.20 3.17
C LYS A 150 -15.17 -2.83 2.56
N GLY A 151 -16.31 -2.76 3.22
CA GLY A 151 -17.60 -3.20 2.70
C GLY A 151 -18.01 -4.64 3.02
N ASN A 152 -17.27 -5.34 3.88
CA ASN A 152 -17.63 -6.69 4.31
C ASN A 152 -18.69 -6.68 5.43
N ASP A 153 -19.47 -7.74 5.52
CA ASP A 153 -20.40 -7.99 6.62
C ASP A 153 -19.63 -8.63 7.80
N VAL A 154 -19.47 -7.87 8.89
CA VAL A 154 -18.56 -8.27 9.99
C VAL A 154 -19.31 -8.33 11.31
N THR A 155 -19.30 -9.49 11.92
CA THR A 155 -19.78 -9.75 13.29
C THR A 155 -18.59 -9.87 14.23
N GLY A 156 -18.61 -9.10 15.32
CA GLY A 156 -17.67 -9.28 16.43
C GLY A 156 -18.25 -10.24 17.43
N ASP A 157 -17.52 -11.27 17.79
CA ASP A 157 -17.90 -12.24 18.82
C ASP A 157 -16.98 -12.07 20.03
N ILE A 158 -17.56 -11.87 21.21
CA ILE A 158 -16.82 -11.68 22.46
C ILE A 158 -17.24 -12.74 23.44
N HIS A 159 -16.42 -13.77 23.57
CA HIS A 159 -16.65 -14.82 24.55
C HIS A 159 -16.26 -14.35 25.94
N LEU A 160 -17.24 -14.34 26.85
CA LEU A 160 -16.97 -14.18 28.27
C LEU A 160 -16.50 -15.52 28.82
N ARG A 161 -15.30 -15.54 29.37
CA ARG A 161 -14.75 -16.74 30.01
C ARG A 161 -15.04 -16.72 31.48
N SER A 162 -15.68 -17.78 31.99
CA SER A 162 -15.65 -18.13 33.40
C SER A 162 -14.58 -19.21 33.59
N GLU A 163 -13.40 -18.84 34.08
CA GLU A 163 -12.55 -19.88 34.66
C GLU A 163 -13.27 -20.35 35.92
N GLU A 164 -13.97 -21.47 35.85
CA GLU A 164 -14.25 -22.25 37.01
C GLU A 164 -12.88 -22.61 37.64
N ARG A 165 -12.51 -21.89 38.67
CA ARG A 165 -11.45 -22.33 39.52
C ARG A 165 -11.90 -23.70 40.01
N ARG A 166 -11.35 -24.77 39.49
CA ARG A 166 -11.46 -26.10 40.07
C ARG A 166 -10.85 -26.00 41.49
N VAL A 167 -11.68 -25.60 42.42
CA VAL A 167 -11.40 -25.74 43.82
C VAL A 167 -11.34 -27.24 44.08
N GLY A 168 -10.14 -27.80 44.18
CA GLY A 168 -10.01 -29.23 44.48
C GLY A 168 -8.81 -29.94 43.87
N LYS A 169 -7.80 -29.23 43.31
CA LYS A 169 -6.51 -29.85 42.96
C LYS A 169 -5.35 -29.01 43.48
N GLU A 170 -5.38 -28.70 44.76
CA GLU A 170 -4.20 -28.41 45.54
C GLU A 170 -4.12 -29.52 46.59
N CYS A 171 -3.50 -30.64 46.18
CA CYS A 171 -2.83 -31.58 47.07
C CYS A 171 -1.36 -31.55 46.73
#